data_b9d7749b4ff30830367176d62a40b215
#
_entry.id   b9d7749b4ff30830367176d62a40b215
#
_cell.length_a   1.000
_cell.length_b   1.000
_cell.length_c   1.000
_cell.angle_alpha   90.00
_cell.angle_beta   90.00
_cell.angle_gamma   90.00
#
_symmetry.space_group_name_H-M   'P 1'
#
loop_
_entity.id
_entity.type
_entity.pdbx_description
1 polymer ?
#
loop_
_entity_poly.entity_id
_entity_poly.type
_entity_poly.pdbx_seq_one_letter_code
_entity_poly.pdbx_strand_id
1 'polypeptide(L)'
;MGTSIALYGEITATNGVINQSNFDTYQVARMNVAPRETNVHIVASDAPPAGIGEPGLPPFAPALYNAIFTATGKRLREMPLSKLGLA
;
A
#
# COMPACT_ATOMS: atom_id res chain seq x y z
N MET A 1 5.05 -4.53 2.07
CA MET A 1 3.66 -4.69 2.57
C MET A 1 2.78 -3.51 2.19
N GLY A 2 3.08 -2.28 2.57
CA GLY A 2 2.25 -1.10 2.26
C GLY A 2 1.85 -0.97 0.79
N THR A 3 2.78 -1.20 -0.13
CA THR A 3 2.52 -1.22 -1.57
C THR A 3 1.44 -2.24 -1.95
N SER A 4 1.56 -3.49 -1.45
CA SER A 4 0.57 -4.54 -1.74
C SER A 4 -0.83 -4.18 -1.24
N ILE A 5 -0.92 -3.63 -0.03
CA ILE A 5 -2.21 -3.22 0.55
C ILE A 5 -2.83 -2.07 -0.26
N ALA A 6 -2.05 -1.05 -0.59
CA ALA A 6 -2.55 0.11 -1.33
C ALA A 6 -2.97 -0.23 -2.77
N LEU A 7 -2.25 -1.15 -3.43
CA LEU A 7 -2.53 -1.53 -4.81
C LEU A 7 -3.62 -2.59 -4.93
N TYR A 8 -3.59 -3.64 -4.10
CA TYR A 8 -4.38 -4.87 -4.29
C TYR A 8 -5.11 -5.37 -3.05
N GLY A 9 -4.75 -4.88 -1.84
CA GLY A 9 -5.19 -5.46 -0.58
C GLY A 9 -6.71 -5.39 -0.37
N GLU A 10 -7.39 -6.49 -0.67
CA GLU A 10 -8.83 -6.62 -0.47
C GLU A 10 -9.19 -8.03 -0.03
N ILE A 11 -10.02 -8.13 0.99
CA ILE A 11 -10.69 -9.36 1.41
C ILE A 11 -12.18 -9.16 1.21
N THR A 12 -12.81 -10.10 0.51
CA THR A 12 -14.24 -10.09 0.22
C THR A 12 -14.90 -11.36 0.75
N ALA A 13 -16.18 -11.28 1.02
CA ALA A 13 -16.96 -12.43 1.47
C ALA A 13 -18.25 -12.57 0.66
N THR A 14 -18.64 -13.80 0.38
CA THR A 14 -19.91 -14.15 -0.27
C THR A 14 -20.65 -15.12 0.63
N ASN A 15 -21.87 -14.79 1.03
CA ASN A 15 -22.69 -15.62 1.92
C ASN A 15 -21.94 -16.03 3.23
N GLY A 16 -21.16 -15.13 3.80
CA GLY A 16 -20.39 -15.37 5.02
C GLY A 16 -19.09 -16.15 4.84
N VAL A 17 -18.72 -16.52 3.61
CA VAL A 17 -17.48 -17.23 3.30
C VAL A 17 -16.48 -16.28 2.65
N ILE A 18 -15.24 -16.26 3.16
CA ILE A 18 -14.14 -15.46 2.57
C ILE A 18 -13.77 -16.01 1.20
N ASN A 19 -13.66 -15.13 0.21
CA ASN A 19 -13.35 -15.51 -1.17
C ASN A 19 -11.85 -15.75 -1.40
N GLN A 20 -10.98 -15.07 -0.64
CA GLN A 20 -9.54 -15.19 -0.73
C GLN A 20 -9.05 -16.29 0.22
N SER A 21 -8.37 -17.31 -0.31
CA SER A 21 -7.89 -18.44 0.47
C SER A 21 -6.37 -18.61 0.47
N ASN A 22 -5.68 -18.16 -0.57
CA ASN A 22 -4.24 -18.32 -0.72
C ASN A 22 -3.67 -17.28 -1.71
N PHE A 23 -2.39 -17.38 -2.06
CA PHE A 23 -1.68 -16.47 -2.98
C PHE A 23 -2.21 -16.45 -4.42
N ASP A 24 -2.99 -17.41 -4.81
CA ASP A 24 -3.69 -17.47 -6.11
C ASP A 24 -4.92 -16.56 -6.13
N THR A 25 -5.56 -16.37 -4.99
CA THR A 25 -6.79 -15.57 -4.85
C THR A 25 -6.57 -14.26 -4.08
N TYR A 26 -5.47 -14.14 -3.31
CA TYR A 26 -5.06 -12.90 -2.65
C TYR A 26 -3.81 -12.34 -3.31
N GLN A 27 -3.99 -11.28 -4.08
CA GLN A 27 -2.90 -10.67 -4.85
C GLN A 27 -1.98 -9.83 -3.96
N VAL A 28 -0.67 -10.03 -4.14
CA VAL A 28 0.38 -9.19 -3.54
C VAL A 28 1.22 -8.53 -4.63
N ALA A 29 1.80 -7.38 -4.33
CA ALA A 29 2.70 -6.69 -5.23
C ALA A 29 3.92 -7.55 -5.56
N ARG A 30 4.25 -7.67 -6.83
CA ARG A 30 5.41 -8.40 -7.36
C ARG A 30 6.46 -7.41 -7.85
N MET A 31 7.62 -7.92 -8.27
CA MET A 31 8.75 -7.10 -8.73
C MET A 31 8.41 -6.13 -9.87
N ASN A 32 7.48 -6.49 -10.75
CA ASN A 32 7.07 -5.66 -11.88
C ASN A 32 6.35 -4.37 -11.46
N VAL A 33 5.79 -4.32 -10.25
CA VAL A 33 5.11 -3.14 -9.68
C VAL A 33 5.88 -2.54 -8.49
N ALA A 34 7.07 -3.04 -8.21
CA ALA A 34 7.95 -2.48 -7.18
C ALA A 34 8.40 -1.06 -7.58
N PRO A 35 8.61 -0.16 -6.60
CA PRO A 35 9.20 1.14 -6.87
C PRO A 35 10.54 0.99 -7.60
N ARG A 36 10.75 1.76 -8.65
CA ARG A 36 12.00 1.73 -9.44
C ARG A 36 13.16 2.35 -8.71
N GLU A 37 12.87 3.27 -7.81
CA GLU A 37 13.83 4.00 -7.01
C GLU A 37 13.32 4.13 -5.58
N THR A 38 14.21 3.98 -4.60
CA THR A 38 13.92 4.16 -3.18
C THR A 38 14.99 5.05 -2.58
N ASN A 39 14.59 6.24 -2.16
CA ASN A 39 15.46 7.20 -1.49
C ASN A 39 15.19 7.16 0.02
N VAL A 40 16.23 6.98 0.82
CA VAL A 40 16.14 6.92 2.28
C VAL A 40 16.81 8.15 2.89
N HIS A 41 16.06 8.88 3.72
CA HIS A 41 16.55 10.04 4.46
C HIS A 41 16.50 9.73 5.95
N ILE A 42 17.66 9.74 6.60
CA ILE A 42 17.78 9.50 8.03
C ILE A 42 17.70 10.84 8.76
N VAL A 43 16.73 10.95 9.67
CA VAL A 43 16.63 12.09 10.58
C VAL A 43 17.55 11.85 11.77
N ALA A 44 18.46 12.77 12.02
CA ALA A 44 19.34 12.70 13.20
C ALA A 44 18.51 12.82 14.49
N SER A 45 18.77 11.95 15.46
CA SER A 45 18.04 11.89 16.71
C SER A 45 18.91 11.33 17.84
N ASP A 46 18.77 11.92 19.02
CA ASP A 46 19.38 11.42 20.27
C ASP A 46 18.42 10.55 21.08
N ALA A 47 17.23 10.24 20.53
CA ALA A 47 16.28 9.36 21.17
C ALA A 47 16.80 7.92 21.24
N PRO A 48 16.47 7.16 22.30
CA PRO A 48 16.83 5.76 22.40
C PRO A 48 16.27 4.94 21.22
N PRO A 49 16.94 3.84 20.81
CA PRO A 49 16.43 2.96 19.76
C PRO A 49 15.01 2.46 20.05
N ALA A 50 14.20 2.43 18.98
CA ALA A 50 12.81 1.95 19.04
C ALA A 50 12.52 1.02 17.86
N GLY A 51 11.36 0.34 17.89
CA GLY A 51 10.91 -0.53 16.80
C GLY A 51 10.51 0.27 15.56
N ILE A 52 10.76 -0.30 14.36
CA ILE A 52 10.44 0.30 13.07
C ILE A 52 9.55 -0.61 12.19
N GLY A 53 9.06 -1.73 12.72
CA GLY A 53 8.32 -2.72 11.94
C GLY A 53 6.99 -2.21 11.38
N GLU A 54 6.16 -1.57 12.19
CA GLU A 54 4.83 -1.11 11.82
C GLU A 54 4.73 0.37 11.40
N PRO A 55 5.51 1.31 11.94
CA PRO A 55 5.26 2.75 11.75
C PRO A 55 5.21 3.20 10.30
N GLY A 56 5.89 2.51 9.38
CA GLY A 56 5.88 2.82 7.96
C GLY A 56 4.63 2.35 7.20
N LEU A 57 3.80 1.50 7.79
CA LEU A 57 2.65 0.91 7.09
C LEU A 57 1.45 1.88 6.99
N PRO A 58 0.94 2.47 8.09
CA PRO A 58 -0.22 3.37 8.02
C PRO A 58 -0.02 4.58 7.10
N PRO A 59 1.13 5.27 7.07
CA PRO A 59 1.31 6.45 6.23
C PRO A 59 1.55 6.15 4.75
N PHE A 60 1.79 4.89 4.36
CA PHE A 60 2.11 4.54 2.98
C PHE A 60 0.97 4.87 2.01
N ALA A 61 -0.23 4.37 2.27
CA ALA A 61 -1.38 4.59 1.39
C ALA A 61 -1.75 6.08 1.27
N PRO A 62 -1.87 6.86 2.37
CA PRO A 62 -2.10 8.30 2.26
C PRO A 62 -1.04 9.04 1.45
N ALA A 63 0.25 8.69 1.63
CA ALA A 63 1.33 9.29 0.87
C ALA A 63 1.22 9.00 -0.63
N LEU A 64 0.94 7.74 -1.00
CA LEU A 64 0.73 7.33 -2.39
C LEU A 64 -0.46 8.07 -3.01
N TYR A 65 -1.59 8.16 -2.32
CA TYR A 65 -2.78 8.84 -2.82
C TYR A 65 -2.59 10.36 -2.95
N ASN A 66 -1.80 10.97 -2.07
CA ASN A 66 -1.40 12.36 -2.22
C ASN A 66 -0.47 12.57 -3.42
N ALA A 67 0.46 11.65 -3.66
CA ALA A 67 1.33 11.70 -4.84
C ALA A 67 0.52 11.57 -6.14
N ILE A 68 -0.46 10.66 -6.20
CA ILE A 68 -1.37 10.53 -7.33
C ILE A 68 -2.17 11.83 -7.56
N PHE A 69 -2.67 12.42 -6.49
CA PHE A 69 -3.36 13.70 -6.59
C PHE A 69 -2.46 14.80 -7.14
N THR A 70 -1.24 14.90 -6.64
CA THR A 70 -0.26 15.89 -7.12
C THR A 70 0.06 15.69 -8.61
N ALA A 71 0.17 14.45 -9.05
CA ALA A 71 0.51 14.12 -10.43
C ALA A 71 -0.67 14.29 -11.41
N THR A 72 -1.91 14.08 -10.96
CA THR A 72 -3.07 13.94 -11.85
C THR A 72 -4.19 14.94 -11.58
N GLY A 73 -4.21 15.60 -10.43
CA GLY A 73 -5.32 16.42 -9.95
C GLY A 73 -6.54 15.62 -9.48
N LYS A 74 -6.51 14.28 -9.56
CA LYS A 74 -7.62 13.43 -9.16
C LYS A 74 -7.49 12.99 -7.70
N ARG A 75 -8.47 13.33 -6.88
CA ARG A 75 -8.53 12.92 -5.48
C ARG A 75 -9.22 11.57 -5.35
N LEU A 76 -8.45 10.52 -5.08
CA LEU A 76 -8.97 9.18 -4.83
C LEU A 76 -9.32 9.01 -3.34
N ARG A 77 -10.41 8.31 -3.05
CA ARG A 77 -10.91 8.10 -1.69
C ARG A 77 -11.29 6.65 -1.38
N GLU A 78 -10.94 5.74 -2.27
CA GLU A 78 -11.20 4.31 -2.15
C GLU A 78 -9.93 3.51 -2.30
N MET A 79 -9.85 2.39 -1.62
CA MET A 79 -8.77 1.40 -1.69
C MET A 79 -9.36 0.02 -2.01
N PRO A 80 -8.57 -0.86 -2.60
CA PRO A 80 -7.25 -0.66 -3.22
C PRO A 80 -7.35 0.02 -4.60
N LEU A 81 -6.19 0.44 -5.16
CA LEU A 81 -6.14 1.10 -6.48
C LEU A 81 -6.62 0.19 -7.62
N SER A 82 -6.52 -1.13 -7.48
CA SER A 82 -7.04 -2.10 -8.45
C SER A 82 -8.55 -1.95 -8.69
N LYS A 83 -9.33 -1.57 -7.69
CA LYS A 83 -10.77 -1.26 -7.84
C LYS A 83 -11.03 -0.11 -8.79
N LEU A 84 -10.08 0.80 -8.90
CA LEU A 84 -10.19 2.00 -9.73
C LEU A 84 -9.55 1.82 -11.11
N GLY A 85 -9.10 0.59 -11.44
CA GLY A 85 -8.41 0.29 -12.68
C GLY A 85 -7.03 0.93 -12.80
N LEU A 86 -6.38 1.23 -11.68
CA LEU A 86 -5.10 1.95 -11.61
C LEU A 86 -3.91 1.07 -11.16
N ALA A 87 -4.14 -0.22 -10.99
CA ALA A 87 -3.10 -1.18 -10.60
C ALA A 87 -3.28 -2.51 -11.33
#